data_d28704c3012074eaecca407be8087791
#
_entry.id   d28704c3012074eaecca407be8087791
#
_cell.length_a   1.000
_cell.length_b   1.000
_cell.length_c   1.000
_cell.angle_alpha   90.00
_cell.angle_beta   90.00
_cell.angle_gamma   90.00
#
_symmetry.space_group_name_H-M   'P 1'
#
loop_
_entity.id
_entity.type
_entity.pdbx_description
1 polymer ?
#
loop_
_entity_poly.entity_id
_entity_poly.type
_entity_poly.pdbx_seq_one_letter_code
_entity_poly.pdbx_strand_id
1 'polypeptide(L)'
;FNFSVFECDFESFTEAIHNCKWYEQSLLQNKVLIRKQPLNLDEYINPPHGAHYEEYSWWTTSNYKDKIFFASNHRDGMSSLCKYVSRELGCKLYRFRISKGEEAYYGCTFFCCNKGKDERAILAYMEDRWVFWQEGELLPFENPAYYSNRFIKKRLNYDILVEYLGKMGINLFDIDSNVTNCMTFERIKWDREE
;
A
#
# COMPACT_ATOMS: atom_id res chain seq x y z
N PHE A 1 8.98 -3.08 2.77
CA PHE A 1 7.72 -2.53 3.25
C PHE A 1 6.82 -2.14 2.09
N ASN A 2 5.55 -2.57 2.13
CA ASN A 2 4.52 -2.17 1.19
C ASN A 2 3.46 -1.34 1.91
N PHE A 3 3.10 -0.22 1.32
CA PHE A 3 1.96 0.57 1.78
C PHE A 3 1.27 1.30 0.63
N SER A 4 0.06 1.70 0.89
CA SER A 4 -0.77 2.44 -0.05
C SER A 4 -1.28 3.73 0.58
N VAL A 5 -1.53 4.73 -0.26
CA VAL A 5 -2.12 6.02 0.12
C VAL A 5 -3.34 6.26 -0.75
N PHE A 6 -4.49 6.51 -0.14
CA PHE A 6 -5.73 6.84 -0.82
C PHE A 6 -6.10 8.30 -0.55
N GLU A 7 -6.59 8.99 -1.57
CA GLU A 7 -7.13 10.35 -1.45
C GLU A 7 -8.64 10.27 -1.21
N CYS A 8 -9.03 9.93 0.01
CA CYS A 8 -10.43 9.85 0.46
C CYS A 8 -10.52 10.02 1.98
N ASP A 9 -11.73 10.15 2.49
CA ASP A 9 -11.97 10.22 3.94
C ASP A 9 -12.01 8.83 4.59
N PHE A 10 -11.82 8.83 5.93
CA PHE A 10 -11.67 7.60 6.71
C PHE A 10 -12.97 6.80 6.80
N GLU A 11 -14.09 7.48 6.94
CA GLU A 11 -15.41 6.88 7.07
C GLU A 11 -15.80 6.15 5.79
N SER A 12 -15.68 6.81 4.65
CA SER A 12 -15.96 6.21 3.32
C SER A 12 -15.06 5.01 3.04
N PHE A 13 -13.77 5.10 3.38
CA PHE A 13 -12.85 3.97 3.22
C PHE A 13 -13.28 2.79 4.09
N THR A 14 -13.59 3.05 5.37
CA THR A 14 -14.03 2.01 6.31
C THR A 14 -15.31 1.35 5.83
N GLU A 15 -16.28 2.13 5.36
CA GLU A 15 -17.52 1.60 4.80
C GLU A 15 -17.29 0.74 3.55
N ALA A 16 -16.38 1.15 2.66
CA ALA A 16 -16.03 0.36 1.48
C ALA A 16 -15.41 -1.01 1.84
N ILE A 17 -14.63 -1.08 2.91
CA ILE A 17 -14.10 -2.36 3.42
C ILE A 17 -15.22 -3.22 4.00
N HIS A 18 -16.11 -2.65 4.83
CA HIS A 18 -17.24 -3.39 5.42
C HIS A 18 -18.20 -3.93 4.37
N ASN A 19 -18.44 -3.18 3.29
CA ASN A 19 -19.33 -3.55 2.18
C ASN A 19 -18.63 -4.36 1.08
N CYS A 20 -17.36 -4.73 1.27
CA CYS A 20 -16.62 -5.49 0.28
C CYS A 20 -17.18 -6.90 0.14
N LYS A 21 -17.75 -7.20 -1.04
CA LYS A 21 -18.37 -8.49 -1.35
C LYS A 21 -17.45 -9.69 -1.16
N TRP A 22 -16.13 -9.49 -1.23
CA TRP A 22 -15.15 -10.57 -1.02
C TRP A 22 -15.16 -11.09 0.42
N TYR A 23 -15.60 -10.26 1.37
CA TYR A 23 -15.60 -10.60 2.81
C TYR A 23 -17.00 -10.83 3.38
N GLU A 24 -18.06 -10.66 2.58
CA GLU A 24 -19.45 -10.76 3.03
C GLU A 24 -19.71 -12.07 3.80
N GLN A 25 -19.35 -13.21 3.20
CA GLN A 25 -19.54 -14.52 3.84
C GLN A 25 -18.67 -14.69 5.09
N SER A 26 -17.42 -14.25 5.03
CA SER A 26 -16.48 -14.34 6.16
C SER A 26 -16.91 -13.47 7.34
N LEU A 27 -17.46 -12.29 7.06
CA LEU A 27 -18.05 -11.41 8.09
C LEU A 27 -19.28 -12.03 8.74
N LEU A 28 -20.22 -12.57 7.94
CA LEU A 28 -21.43 -13.23 8.44
C LEU A 28 -21.11 -14.45 9.29
N GLN A 29 -20.02 -15.16 9.01
CA GLN A 29 -19.58 -16.35 9.72
C GLN A 29 -18.60 -16.08 10.88
N ASN A 30 -18.33 -14.82 11.19
CA ASN A 30 -17.36 -14.39 12.20
C ASN A 30 -15.94 -14.99 11.96
N LYS A 31 -15.55 -15.16 10.69
CA LYS A 31 -14.21 -15.64 10.29
C LYS A 31 -13.20 -14.53 10.11
N VAL A 32 -13.66 -13.29 10.17
CA VAL A 32 -12.85 -12.09 10.15
C VAL A 32 -13.31 -11.12 11.23
N LEU A 33 -12.40 -10.31 11.74
CA LEU A 33 -12.67 -9.22 12.66
C LEU A 33 -12.25 -7.90 12.03
N ILE A 34 -13.10 -6.89 12.15
CA ILE A 34 -12.75 -5.51 11.86
C ILE A 34 -12.90 -4.72 13.14
N ARG A 35 -11.79 -4.16 13.63
CA ARG A 35 -11.79 -3.51 14.94
C ARG A 35 -10.91 -2.27 14.97
N LYS A 36 -11.29 -1.32 15.81
CA LYS A 36 -10.44 -0.17 16.13
C LYS A 36 -9.33 -0.64 17.09
N GLN A 37 -8.07 -0.38 16.70
CA GLN A 37 -6.92 -0.65 17.56
C GLN A 37 -5.76 0.29 17.24
N PRO A 38 -4.79 0.47 18.16
CA PRO A 38 -3.57 1.19 17.86
C PRO A 38 -2.84 0.58 16.64
N LEU A 39 -2.27 1.44 15.80
CA LEU A 39 -1.44 0.99 14.69
C LEU A 39 -0.17 0.31 15.22
N ASN A 40 0.11 -0.90 14.73
CA ASN A 40 1.38 -1.58 14.90
C ASN A 40 2.03 -1.78 13.52
N LEU A 41 2.80 -0.79 13.07
CA LEU A 41 3.39 -0.81 11.73
C LEU A 41 4.46 -1.91 11.57
N ASP A 42 5.12 -2.32 12.66
CA ASP A 42 6.15 -3.36 12.64
C ASP A 42 5.61 -4.71 12.17
N GLU A 43 4.35 -5.01 12.40
CA GLU A 43 3.68 -6.22 11.89
C GLU A 43 3.64 -6.29 10.36
N TYR A 44 3.62 -5.14 9.69
CA TYR A 44 3.59 -5.05 8.23
C TYR A 44 4.97 -4.86 7.60
N ILE A 45 5.97 -4.43 8.37
CA ILE A 45 7.35 -4.33 7.91
C ILE A 45 8.02 -5.69 7.90
N ASN A 46 7.84 -6.47 8.98
CA ASN A 46 8.43 -7.79 9.18
C ASN A 46 7.39 -8.80 9.66
N PRO A 47 6.43 -9.22 8.82
CA PRO A 47 5.36 -10.10 9.23
C PRO A 47 5.93 -11.44 9.73
N PRO A 48 5.55 -11.92 10.95
CA PRO A 48 6.17 -13.08 11.58
C PRO A 48 5.86 -14.41 10.87
N HIS A 49 4.78 -14.48 10.10
CA HIS A 49 4.27 -15.73 9.52
C HIS A 49 3.95 -15.65 8.01
N GLY A 50 4.34 -14.59 7.32
CA GLY A 50 3.90 -14.37 5.95
C GLY A 50 2.36 -14.23 5.88
N ALA A 51 1.81 -14.36 4.69
CA ALA A 51 0.38 -14.17 4.47
C ALA A 51 -0.49 -15.41 4.74
N HIS A 52 -0.20 -16.17 5.80
CA HIS A 52 -1.05 -17.34 6.11
C HIS A 52 -2.44 -16.92 6.57
N TYR A 53 -2.52 -15.91 7.44
CA TYR A 53 -3.76 -15.22 7.78
C TYR A 53 -3.69 -13.78 7.31
N GLU A 54 -4.73 -13.36 6.58
CA GLU A 54 -4.84 -12.03 6.01
C GLU A 54 -5.05 -11.00 7.11
N GLU A 55 -4.14 -10.04 7.20
CA GLU A 55 -4.23 -8.93 8.12
C GLU A 55 -3.79 -7.64 7.41
N TYR A 56 -4.55 -6.57 7.64
CA TYR A 56 -4.22 -5.24 7.15
C TYR A 56 -4.85 -4.16 8.00
N SER A 57 -4.18 -3.02 8.06
CA SER A 57 -4.69 -1.82 8.73
C SER A 57 -4.83 -0.67 7.76
N TRP A 58 -5.78 0.20 8.06
CA TRP A 58 -5.90 1.51 7.45
C TRP A 58 -6.04 2.57 8.52
N TRP A 59 -5.38 3.70 8.28
CA TRP A 59 -5.31 4.76 9.27
C TRP A 59 -5.18 6.14 8.63
N THR A 60 -5.47 7.16 9.43
CA THR A 60 -5.19 8.56 9.12
C THR A 60 -4.47 9.21 10.30
N THR A 61 -3.77 10.30 10.04
CA THR A 61 -3.02 11.04 11.05
C THR A 61 -3.49 12.49 11.10
N SER A 62 -3.15 13.21 12.16
CA SER A 62 -3.48 14.63 12.26
C SER A 62 -2.84 15.49 11.15
N ASN A 63 -1.72 15.03 10.59
CA ASN A 63 -0.98 15.72 9.53
C ASN A 63 -1.57 15.47 8.12
N TYR A 64 -2.31 14.35 7.95
CA TYR A 64 -2.81 13.87 6.64
C TYR A 64 -4.29 13.48 6.75
N LYS A 65 -5.15 14.43 7.09
CA LYS A 65 -6.59 14.19 7.36
C LYS A 65 -7.39 13.78 6.11
N ASP A 66 -6.90 14.14 4.94
CA ASP A 66 -7.48 13.85 3.62
C ASP A 66 -6.87 12.61 2.96
N LYS A 67 -6.03 11.88 3.67
CA LYS A 67 -5.34 10.69 3.18
C LYS A 67 -5.53 9.51 4.10
N ILE A 68 -5.75 8.36 3.51
CA ILE A 68 -5.76 7.08 4.18
C ILE A 68 -4.49 6.34 3.84
N PHE A 69 -3.74 5.96 4.85
CA PHE A 69 -2.65 5.00 4.72
C PHE A 69 -3.18 3.59 4.92
N PHE A 70 -2.62 2.66 4.17
CA PHE A 70 -2.99 1.25 4.23
C PHE A 70 -1.74 0.40 4.16
N ALA A 71 -1.64 -0.60 5.01
CA ALA A 71 -0.58 -1.61 4.96
C ALA A 71 -1.15 -2.99 5.31
N SER A 72 -0.49 -4.03 4.80
CA SER A 72 -0.91 -5.42 5.02
C SER A 72 0.28 -6.34 5.23
N ASN A 73 0.03 -7.50 5.81
CA ASN A 73 1.01 -8.58 5.93
C ASN A 73 1.19 -9.38 4.62
N HIS A 74 0.50 -9.01 3.54
CA HIS A 74 0.68 -9.61 2.22
C HIS A 74 1.83 -8.98 1.44
N ARG A 75 2.63 -9.82 0.80
CA ARG A 75 3.80 -9.40 0.04
C ARG A 75 3.48 -8.47 -1.14
N ASP A 76 2.30 -8.58 -1.74
CA ASP A 76 1.84 -7.70 -2.82
C ASP A 76 1.10 -6.46 -2.33
N GLY A 77 0.99 -6.27 -1.00
CA GLY A 77 0.30 -5.15 -0.38
C GLY A 77 -1.21 -5.14 -0.64
N MET A 78 -1.84 -6.31 -0.83
CA MET A 78 -3.27 -6.45 -1.12
C MET A 78 -3.71 -5.65 -2.36
N SER A 79 -2.92 -5.74 -3.42
CA SER A 79 -3.05 -4.98 -4.65
C SER A 79 -4.47 -4.96 -5.23
N SER A 80 -5.13 -6.13 -5.28
CA SER A 80 -6.48 -6.27 -5.82
C SER A 80 -7.53 -5.57 -4.96
N LEU A 81 -7.41 -5.69 -3.63
CA LEU A 81 -8.28 -4.99 -2.68
C LEU A 81 -8.13 -3.47 -2.81
N CYS A 82 -6.89 -2.98 -2.85
CA CYS A 82 -6.62 -1.56 -2.99
C CYS A 82 -7.25 -0.98 -4.28
N LYS A 83 -7.12 -1.68 -5.41
CA LYS A 83 -7.78 -1.27 -6.67
C LYS A 83 -9.30 -1.33 -6.59
N TYR A 84 -9.84 -2.36 -5.93
CA TYR A 84 -11.28 -2.46 -5.71
C TYR A 84 -11.79 -1.24 -4.94
N VAL A 85 -11.17 -0.91 -3.80
CA VAL A 85 -11.57 0.25 -2.98
C VAL A 85 -11.43 1.57 -3.74
N SER A 86 -10.32 1.77 -4.47
CA SER A 86 -10.14 2.96 -5.33
C SER A 86 -11.25 3.12 -6.37
N ARG A 87 -11.74 2.02 -6.93
CA ARG A 87 -12.84 2.01 -7.89
C ARG A 87 -14.18 2.34 -7.23
N GLU A 88 -14.51 1.68 -6.12
CA GLU A 88 -15.76 1.90 -5.39
C GLU A 88 -15.90 3.34 -4.87
N LEU A 89 -14.81 3.92 -4.38
CA LEU A 89 -14.78 5.28 -3.87
C LEU A 89 -14.52 6.35 -4.96
N GLY A 90 -14.15 5.94 -6.16
CA GLY A 90 -13.82 6.87 -7.24
C GLY A 90 -12.60 7.73 -6.92
N CYS A 91 -11.68 7.28 -6.06
CA CYS A 91 -10.54 8.04 -5.55
C CYS A 91 -9.21 7.62 -6.17
N LYS A 92 -8.20 8.49 -6.03
CA LYS A 92 -6.81 8.16 -6.36
C LYS A 92 -6.20 7.25 -5.31
N LEU A 93 -5.34 6.38 -5.79
CA LEU A 93 -4.57 5.42 -5.03
C LEU A 93 -3.12 5.47 -5.50
N TYR A 94 -2.20 5.61 -4.55
CA TYR A 94 -0.76 5.46 -4.77
C TYR A 94 -0.26 4.27 -3.96
N ARG A 95 0.49 3.37 -4.60
CA ARG A 95 1.02 2.17 -3.95
C ARG A 95 2.53 2.18 -4.07
N PHE A 96 3.18 1.93 -2.93
CA PHE A 96 4.62 1.94 -2.80
C PHE A 96 5.10 0.59 -2.27
N ARG A 97 6.15 0.05 -2.88
CA ARG A 97 7.02 -0.93 -2.27
C ARG A 97 8.39 -0.31 -2.11
N ILE A 98 8.86 -0.28 -0.88
CA ILE A 98 10.13 0.32 -0.52
C ILE A 98 11.02 -0.76 0.10
N SER A 99 12.11 -1.10 -0.57
CA SER A 99 13.17 -1.94 -0.04
C SER A 99 14.37 -1.08 0.34
N LYS A 100 14.94 -1.32 1.52
CA LYS A 100 16.11 -0.62 2.03
C LYS A 100 17.19 -1.63 2.39
N GLY A 101 18.27 -1.72 1.60
CA GLY A 101 19.40 -2.59 1.88
C GLY A 101 19.43 -3.87 1.05
N GLU A 102 20.07 -4.92 1.60
CA GLU A 102 20.28 -6.22 0.95
C GLU A 102 19.17 -7.22 1.33
N GLU A 103 17.93 -6.93 0.94
CA GLU A 103 16.83 -7.85 1.14
C GLU A 103 16.86 -8.95 0.06
N ALA A 104 16.45 -10.18 0.43
CA ALA A 104 16.41 -11.32 -0.50
C ALA A 104 15.59 -11.05 -1.78
N TYR A 105 14.67 -10.09 -1.73
CA TYR A 105 13.84 -9.65 -2.84
C TYR A 105 13.84 -8.13 -2.96
N TYR A 106 15.04 -7.58 -3.16
CA TYR A 106 15.18 -6.13 -3.30
C TYR A 106 14.36 -5.62 -4.47
N GLY A 107 13.54 -4.61 -4.22
CA GLY A 107 12.77 -3.94 -5.25
C GLY A 107 12.04 -2.73 -4.72
N CYS A 108 12.04 -1.70 -5.54
CA CYS A 108 11.23 -0.51 -5.36
C CYS A 108 10.17 -0.47 -6.44
N THR A 109 8.93 -0.25 -6.06
CA THR A 109 7.83 -0.09 -7.01
C THR A 109 6.94 1.09 -6.62
N PHE A 110 6.40 1.71 -7.63
CA PHE A 110 5.42 2.76 -7.51
C PHE A 110 4.29 2.52 -8.50
N PHE A 111 3.05 2.62 -8.04
CA PHE A 111 1.86 2.57 -8.88
C PHE A 111 0.93 3.72 -8.53
N CYS A 112 0.37 4.35 -9.54
CA CYS A 112 -0.75 5.26 -9.41
C CYS A 112 -1.97 4.69 -10.12
N CYS A 113 -3.06 4.68 -9.42
CA CYS A 113 -4.36 4.23 -9.89
C CYS A 113 -5.38 5.35 -9.68
N ASN A 114 -6.33 5.48 -10.58
CA ASN A 114 -7.44 6.40 -10.44
C ASN A 114 -8.73 5.66 -10.77
N LYS A 115 -9.66 5.65 -9.82
CA LYS A 115 -10.94 4.92 -9.97
C LYS A 115 -10.75 3.46 -10.38
N GLY A 116 -9.75 2.80 -9.78
CA GLY A 116 -9.41 1.41 -10.05
C GLY A 116 -8.66 1.14 -11.36
N LYS A 117 -8.34 2.16 -12.16
CA LYS A 117 -7.55 2.04 -13.40
C LYS A 117 -6.11 2.48 -13.19
N ASP A 118 -5.16 1.66 -13.63
CA ASP A 118 -3.75 2.03 -13.59
C ASP A 118 -3.48 3.21 -14.54
N GLU A 119 -2.88 4.28 -14.02
CA GLU A 119 -2.43 5.45 -14.78
C GLU A 119 -0.91 5.47 -14.92
N ARG A 120 -0.20 4.96 -13.89
CA ARG A 120 1.26 4.97 -13.86
C ARG A 120 1.79 3.76 -13.10
N ALA A 121 2.85 3.16 -13.63
CA ALA A 121 3.59 2.10 -12.96
C ALA A 121 5.09 2.23 -13.21
N ILE A 122 5.90 2.04 -12.16
CA ILE A 122 7.36 2.06 -12.24
C ILE A 122 7.89 0.96 -11.32
N LEU A 123 8.77 0.12 -11.85
CA LEU A 123 9.37 -0.99 -11.11
C LEU A 123 10.88 -1.04 -11.36
N ALA A 124 11.65 -1.16 -10.29
CA ALA A 124 13.06 -1.54 -10.34
C ALA A 124 13.30 -2.61 -9.29
N TYR A 125 13.65 -3.81 -9.72
CA TYR A 125 13.81 -4.95 -8.82
C TYR A 125 14.92 -5.88 -9.29
N MET A 126 15.41 -6.71 -8.38
CA MET A 126 16.45 -7.71 -8.61
C MET A 126 15.80 -9.10 -8.68
N GLU A 127 16.03 -9.77 -9.78
CA GLU A 127 15.86 -11.21 -9.95
C GLU A 127 17.26 -11.82 -10.16
N ASP A 128 17.49 -12.55 -11.25
CA ASP A 128 18.86 -12.94 -11.67
C ASP A 128 19.70 -11.73 -12.06
N ARG A 129 19.03 -10.68 -12.52
CA ARG A 129 19.60 -9.38 -12.88
C ARG A 129 18.63 -8.26 -12.53
N TRP A 130 19.14 -7.02 -12.50
CA TRP A 130 18.29 -5.86 -12.35
C TRP A 130 17.33 -5.68 -13.52
N VAL A 131 16.07 -5.51 -13.20
CA VAL A 131 14.98 -5.21 -14.13
C VAL A 131 14.42 -3.82 -13.84
N PHE A 132 14.15 -3.07 -14.90
CA PHE A 132 13.42 -1.81 -14.82
C PHE A 132 12.31 -1.81 -15.84
N TRP A 133 11.14 -1.43 -15.41
CA TRP A 133 9.99 -1.28 -16.28
C TRP A 133 9.13 -0.10 -15.83
N GLN A 134 8.53 0.59 -16.78
CA GLN A 134 7.61 1.69 -16.53
C GLN A 134 6.53 1.75 -17.60
N GLU A 135 5.35 2.22 -17.22
CA GLU A 135 4.20 2.43 -18.08
C GLU A 135 3.38 3.63 -17.62
N GLY A 136 2.63 4.24 -18.54
CA GLY A 136 1.79 5.40 -18.28
C GLY A 136 2.53 6.73 -18.38
N GLU A 137 1.76 7.83 -18.29
CA GLU A 137 2.29 9.18 -18.35
C GLU A 137 3.01 9.56 -17.07
N LEU A 138 4.02 10.44 -17.20
CA LEU A 138 4.76 10.96 -16.05
C LEU A 138 3.86 11.80 -15.16
N LEU A 139 3.93 11.56 -13.86
CA LEU A 139 3.24 12.40 -12.88
C LEU A 139 4.06 13.66 -12.56
N PRO A 140 3.43 14.76 -12.14
CA PRO A 140 4.10 16.06 -11.95
C PRO A 140 5.29 16.04 -10.98
N PHE A 141 5.32 15.10 -10.05
CA PHE A 141 6.40 14.99 -9.04
C PHE A 141 7.56 14.10 -9.51
N GLU A 142 7.43 13.39 -10.63
CA GLU A 142 8.48 12.53 -11.15
C GLU A 142 9.62 13.33 -11.77
N ASN A 143 10.83 12.77 -11.71
CA ASN A 143 11.98 13.28 -12.43
C ASN A 143 12.40 12.27 -13.52
N PRO A 144 12.07 12.51 -14.80
CA PRO A 144 12.35 11.56 -15.88
C PRO A 144 13.85 11.31 -16.09
N ALA A 145 14.74 12.20 -15.63
CA ALA A 145 16.17 12.00 -15.73
C ALA A 145 16.66 10.77 -14.95
N TYR A 146 15.97 10.37 -13.89
CA TYR A 146 16.32 9.16 -13.16
C TYR A 146 16.18 7.91 -14.03
N TYR A 147 15.16 7.83 -14.88
CA TYR A 147 14.85 6.66 -15.68
C TYR A 147 15.85 6.37 -16.82
N SER A 148 16.64 7.39 -17.18
CA SER A 148 17.73 7.26 -18.17
C SER A 148 19.06 6.86 -17.53
N ASN A 149 19.15 6.67 -16.22
CA ASN A 149 20.39 6.31 -15.56
C ASN A 149 20.94 4.98 -16.10
N ARG A 150 22.27 4.93 -16.34
CA ARG A 150 22.96 3.74 -16.84
C ARG A 150 22.76 2.53 -15.89
N PHE A 151 22.78 2.77 -14.59
CA PHE A 151 22.59 1.74 -13.57
C PHE A 151 21.12 1.61 -13.21
N ILE A 152 20.52 0.47 -13.52
CA ILE A 152 19.09 0.20 -13.32
C ILE A 152 18.66 0.44 -11.86
N LYS A 153 19.45 0.00 -10.88
CA LYS A 153 19.18 0.22 -9.45
C LYS A 153 19.10 1.71 -9.04
N LYS A 154 19.59 2.63 -9.90
CA LYS A 154 19.50 4.08 -9.68
C LYS A 154 18.31 4.72 -10.40
N ARG A 155 17.53 3.97 -11.17
CA ARG A 155 16.35 4.49 -11.88
C ARG A 155 15.15 4.64 -10.97
N LEU A 156 15.00 3.73 -10.01
CA LEU A 156 14.03 3.79 -8.93
C LEU A 156 14.64 3.09 -7.71
N ASN A 157 14.72 3.77 -6.59
CA ASN A 157 15.27 3.26 -5.34
C ASN A 157 14.57 3.93 -4.15
N TYR A 158 15.01 3.59 -2.94
CA TYR A 158 14.49 4.16 -1.70
C TYR A 158 14.47 5.69 -1.72
N ASP A 159 15.59 6.33 -2.04
CA ASP A 159 15.74 7.80 -1.96
C ASP A 159 14.80 8.50 -2.95
N ILE A 160 14.65 7.96 -4.16
CA ILE A 160 13.73 8.49 -5.18
C ILE A 160 12.27 8.36 -4.72
N LEU A 161 11.88 7.23 -4.11
CA LEU A 161 10.53 7.07 -3.59
C LEU A 161 10.24 8.01 -2.41
N VAL A 162 11.22 8.23 -1.53
CA VAL A 162 11.12 9.23 -0.45
C VAL A 162 10.99 10.64 -1.01
N GLU A 163 11.76 10.97 -2.06
CA GLU A 163 11.63 12.26 -2.76
C GLU A 163 10.24 12.43 -3.36
N TYR A 164 9.69 11.40 -4.02
CA TYR A 164 8.35 11.45 -4.62
C TYR A 164 7.27 11.65 -3.56
N LEU A 165 7.35 10.91 -2.45
CA LEU A 165 6.46 11.11 -1.31
C LEU A 165 6.54 12.55 -0.79
N GLY A 166 7.76 13.09 -0.61
CA GLY A 166 7.96 14.47 -0.17
C GLY A 166 7.32 15.49 -1.11
N LYS A 167 7.42 15.30 -2.43
CA LYS A 167 6.76 16.17 -3.43
C LYS A 167 5.23 16.01 -3.44
N MET A 168 4.71 14.86 -2.99
CA MET A 168 3.28 14.65 -2.74
C MET A 168 2.82 15.24 -1.39
N GLY A 169 3.74 15.87 -0.65
CA GLY A 169 3.47 16.43 0.68
C GLY A 169 3.41 15.37 1.79
N ILE A 170 4.00 14.19 1.57
CA ILE A 170 4.01 13.09 2.53
C ILE A 170 5.44 12.86 3.01
N ASN A 171 5.67 12.96 4.31
CA ASN A 171 6.91 12.53 4.92
C ASN A 171 6.78 11.07 5.37
N LEU A 172 7.57 10.17 4.77
CA LEU A 172 7.55 8.74 5.08
C LEU A 172 7.76 8.42 6.58
N PHE A 173 8.50 9.28 7.28
CA PHE A 173 8.81 9.09 8.71
C PHE A 173 7.69 9.55 9.65
N ASP A 174 6.62 10.13 9.12
CA ASP A 174 5.49 10.66 9.89
C ASP A 174 4.17 9.92 9.61
N ILE A 175 4.17 8.91 8.73
CA ILE A 175 2.94 8.22 8.33
C ILE A 175 2.28 7.43 9.47
N ASP A 176 3.05 7.08 10.50
CA ASP A 176 2.60 6.40 11.72
C ASP A 176 2.59 7.32 12.94
N SER A 177 2.94 8.59 12.75
CA SER A 177 2.97 9.59 13.82
C SER A 177 1.63 10.29 13.97
N ASN A 178 1.19 10.51 15.22
CA ASN A 178 -0.06 11.21 15.52
C ASN A 178 -1.29 10.59 14.80
N VAL A 179 -1.39 9.27 14.84
CA VAL A 179 -2.53 8.52 14.30
C VAL A 179 -3.81 8.95 15.03
N THR A 180 -4.79 9.40 14.27
CA THR A 180 -6.09 9.85 14.81
C THR A 180 -7.15 8.77 14.76
N ASN A 181 -7.14 7.97 13.71
CA ASN A 181 -8.01 6.80 13.54
C ASN A 181 -7.20 5.65 12.96
N CYS A 182 -7.45 4.45 13.45
CA CYS A 182 -6.90 3.22 12.89
C CYS A 182 -7.91 2.09 13.06
N MET A 183 -8.11 1.35 11.98
CA MET A 183 -8.89 0.11 11.97
C MET A 183 -8.02 -1.01 11.43
N THR A 184 -8.24 -2.22 11.92
CA THR A 184 -7.58 -3.42 11.44
C THR A 184 -8.59 -4.48 11.06
N PHE A 185 -8.36 -5.07 9.91
CA PHE A 185 -9.00 -6.31 9.48
C PHE A 185 -8.07 -7.46 9.81
N GLU A 186 -8.61 -8.50 10.42
CA GLU A 186 -7.88 -9.71 10.79
C GLU A 186 -8.72 -10.93 10.40
N ARG A 187 -8.13 -11.83 9.60
CA ARG A 187 -8.73 -13.13 9.31
C ARG A 187 -8.36 -14.09 10.41
N ILE A 188 -9.35 -14.60 11.14
CA ILE A 188 -9.18 -15.54 12.24
C ILE A 188 -9.43 -17.01 11.84
N LYS A 189 -10.15 -17.23 10.75
CA LYS A 189 -10.44 -18.57 10.22
C LYS A 189 -10.68 -18.51 8.70
N TRP A 190 -10.20 -19.53 7.97
CA TRP A 190 -10.51 -19.70 6.55
C TRP A 190 -11.87 -20.38 6.35
N ASP A 191 -12.50 -20.14 5.17
CA ASP A 191 -13.83 -20.70 4.87
C ASP A 191 -13.85 -22.22 4.77
N ARG A 192 -12.70 -22.85 4.57
CA ARG A 192 -12.53 -24.32 4.44
C ARG A 192 -12.07 -25.00 5.73
N GLU A 193 -11.88 -24.25 6.79
CA GLU A 193 -11.51 -24.78 8.11
C GLU A 193 -12.81 -24.92 8.92
N GLU A 194 -13.20 -26.18 9.23
CA GLU A 194 -14.33 -26.51 10.12
C GLU A 194 -13.98 -26.35 11.61
#